data_8445a45d9e05b1d6c088f9778c4504f3
#
_entry.id   8445a45d9e05b1d6c088f9778c4504f3
#
_cell.length_a   1.000
_cell.length_b   1.000
_cell.length_c   1.000
_cell.angle_alpha   90.00
_cell.angle_beta   90.00
_cell.angle_gamma   90.00
#
_symmetry.space_group_name_H-M   'P 1'
#
loop_
_entity.id
_entity.type
_entity.pdbx_description
1 polymer ?
#
loop_
_entity_poly.entity_id
_entity_poly.type
_entity_poly.pdbx_seq_one_letter_code
_entity_poly.pdbx_strand_id
1 'polypeptide(L)'
;MTENNNKEFTEGNILWKNVATASSFNKKEQQVFNVNKNEILIAKIGDEFKAMQSRCPHAGLSMLGSQMNSEKDLIFCKWHNTSFCYKDGKVDKWVDVPPYQKKLVKFFALFSKKLKQMVEMPETPIDIFRTQVIEENVWVGIEVAN
;
A
#
# COMPACT_ATOMS: atom_id res chain seq x y z
N MET A 1 -11.77 -5.28 23.79
CA MET A 1 -10.44 -5.38 24.40
C MET A 1 -9.40 -5.48 23.29
N THR A 2 -8.71 -4.42 23.06
CA THR A 2 -7.52 -4.43 22.23
C THR A 2 -6.36 -4.83 23.14
N GLU A 3 -6.09 -6.11 23.27
CA GLU A 3 -4.79 -6.51 23.75
C GLU A 3 -3.81 -5.99 22.69
N ASN A 4 -3.06 -4.98 23.06
CA ASN A 4 -1.88 -4.56 22.32
C ASN A 4 -0.91 -5.74 22.36
N ASN A 5 -1.10 -6.67 21.45
CA ASN A 5 -0.14 -7.71 21.20
C ASN A 5 1.06 -7.09 20.50
N ASN A 6 1.81 -6.29 21.26
CA ASN A 6 3.12 -5.80 20.84
C ASN A 6 4.16 -6.94 20.80
N LYS A 7 3.69 -8.10 20.33
CA LYS A 7 4.60 -9.21 20.15
C LYS A 7 5.41 -8.98 18.88
N GLU A 8 6.69 -9.08 19.01
CA GLU A 8 7.63 -9.00 17.89
C GLU A 8 8.73 -10.04 18.08
N PHE A 9 9.28 -10.50 16.98
CA PHE A 9 10.48 -11.33 16.99
C PHE A 9 11.31 -11.03 15.75
N THR A 10 12.59 -11.33 15.83
CA THR A 10 13.54 -11.11 14.71
C THR A 10 13.99 -12.45 14.17
N GLU A 11 13.95 -12.60 12.87
CA GLU A 11 14.47 -13.75 12.15
C GLU A 11 15.41 -13.27 11.05
N GLY A 12 16.71 -13.46 11.25
CA GLY A 12 17.72 -12.89 10.37
C GLY A 12 17.69 -11.36 10.41
N ASN A 13 17.50 -10.75 9.25
CA ASN A 13 17.36 -9.29 9.12
C ASN A 13 15.89 -8.82 9.02
N ILE A 14 14.96 -9.69 9.37
CA ILE A 14 13.52 -9.37 9.30
C ILE A 14 12.96 -9.25 10.71
N LEU A 15 12.36 -8.10 10.98
CA LEU A 15 11.60 -7.86 12.20
C LEU A 15 10.14 -8.20 11.91
N TRP A 16 9.61 -9.18 12.64
CA TRP A 16 8.20 -9.59 12.53
C TRP A 16 7.39 -8.94 13.65
N LYS A 17 6.31 -8.28 13.29
CA LYS A 17 5.37 -7.70 14.25
C LYS A 17 3.96 -8.25 14.06
N ASN A 18 3.33 -8.63 15.16
CA ASN A 18 1.92 -8.97 15.19
C ASN A 18 1.09 -7.68 15.07
N VAL A 19 0.26 -7.58 14.05
CA VAL A 19 -0.53 -6.36 13.80
C VAL A 19 -2.02 -6.53 14.08
N ALA A 20 -2.56 -7.74 13.90
CA ALA A 20 -3.99 -7.97 14.07
C ALA A 20 -4.31 -9.47 14.12
N THR A 21 -5.53 -9.79 14.51
CA THR A 21 -6.04 -11.15 14.33
C THR A 21 -6.55 -11.33 12.90
N ALA A 22 -6.42 -12.52 12.35
CA ALA A 22 -6.94 -12.82 11.02
C ALA A 22 -8.45 -12.59 10.92
N SER A 23 -9.18 -12.90 11.99
CA SER A 23 -10.63 -12.72 12.04
C SER A 23 -11.08 -11.26 11.97
N SER A 24 -10.23 -10.31 12.36
CA SER A 24 -10.55 -8.88 12.25
C SER A 24 -10.77 -8.42 10.82
N PHE A 25 -10.21 -9.15 9.84
CA PHE A 25 -10.36 -8.85 8.41
C PHE A 25 -11.65 -9.39 7.80
N ASN A 26 -12.45 -10.14 8.55
CA ASN A 26 -13.72 -10.67 8.04
C ASN A 26 -14.75 -9.57 7.77
N LYS A 27 -14.73 -8.50 8.55
CA LYS A 27 -15.60 -7.33 8.36
C LYS A 27 -14.94 -6.20 7.59
N LYS A 28 -13.64 -6.06 7.75
CA LYS A 28 -12.83 -5.03 7.09
C LYS A 28 -11.67 -5.70 6.37
N GLU A 29 -11.86 -5.98 5.10
CA GLU A 29 -10.87 -6.69 4.28
C GLU A 29 -9.57 -5.91 4.07
N GLN A 30 -9.60 -4.60 4.24
CA GLN A 30 -8.43 -3.73 4.19
C GLN A 30 -8.31 -2.94 5.48
N GLN A 31 -7.11 -2.92 6.05
CA GLN A 31 -6.80 -2.14 7.25
C GLN A 31 -5.39 -1.55 7.14
N VAL A 32 -5.19 -0.39 7.76
CA VAL A 32 -3.89 0.29 7.78
C VAL A 32 -3.30 0.21 9.18
N PHE A 33 -2.01 -0.14 9.24
CA PHE A 33 -1.26 -0.23 10.49
C PHE A 33 0.03 0.55 10.40
N ASN A 34 0.43 1.16 11.52
CA ASN A 34 1.75 1.78 11.63
C ASN A 34 2.70 0.78 12.28
N VAL A 35 3.70 0.37 11.54
CA VAL A 35 4.68 -0.61 11.99
C VAL A 35 6.08 -0.03 11.76
N ASN A 36 6.77 0.28 12.85
CA ASN A 36 8.15 0.76 12.82
C ASN A 36 8.35 1.93 11.84
N LYS A 37 7.52 2.98 11.93
CA LYS A 37 7.49 4.18 11.09
C LYS A 37 6.95 3.95 9.66
N ASN A 38 6.57 2.73 9.32
CA ASN A 38 5.92 2.44 8.05
C ASN A 38 4.41 2.41 8.22
N GLU A 39 3.70 3.12 7.36
CA GLU A 39 2.25 3.03 7.27
C GLU A 39 1.91 1.96 6.23
N ILE A 40 1.35 0.85 6.68
CA ILE A 40 1.18 -0.36 5.88
C ILE A 40 -0.29 -0.68 5.70
N LEU A 41 -0.70 -0.87 4.45
CA LEU A 41 -2.02 -1.37 4.09
C LEU A 41 -1.96 -2.89 4.01
N ILE A 42 -2.80 -3.55 4.78
CA ILE A 42 -2.95 -5.01 4.70
C ILE A 42 -4.33 -5.34 4.14
N ALA A 43 -4.35 -6.16 3.12
CA ALA A 43 -5.58 -6.62 2.48
C ALA A 43 -5.70 -8.14 2.59
N LYS A 44 -6.91 -8.59 2.94
CA LYS A 44 -7.26 -10.00 2.86
C LYS A 44 -7.75 -10.30 1.45
N ILE A 45 -7.09 -11.23 0.78
CA ILE A 45 -7.42 -11.65 -0.59
C ILE A 45 -7.60 -13.16 -0.57
N GLY A 46 -8.86 -13.62 -0.61
CA GLY A 46 -9.16 -15.03 -0.36
C GLY A 46 -8.74 -15.42 1.06
N ASP A 47 -7.85 -16.39 1.17
CA ASP A 47 -7.29 -16.83 2.45
C ASP A 47 -5.91 -16.25 2.75
N GLU A 48 -5.42 -15.37 1.87
CA GLU A 48 -4.10 -14.76 1.99
C GLU A 48 -4.17 -13.32 2.47
N PHE A 49 -3.10 -12.86 3.10
CA PHE A 49 -2.92 -11.47 3.51
C PHE A 49 -1.76 -10.87 2.72
N LYS A 50 -1.98 -9.70 2.14
CA LYS A 50 -0.96 -8.96 1.40
C LYS A 50 -0.73 -7.62 2.08
N ALA A 51 0.53 -7.28 2.30
CA ALA A 51 0.93 -6.03 2.95
C ALA A 51 1.70 -5.17 1.97
N MET A 52 1.34 -3.91 1.90
CA MET A 52 1.90 -2.97 0.95
C MET A 52 1.91 -1.55 1.53
N GLN A 53 2.66 -0.68 0.89
CA GLN A 53 2.66 0.74 1.19
C GLN A 53 1.22 1.27 1.15
N SER A 54 0.79 2.00 2.19
CA SER A 54 -0.60 2.45 2.29
C SER A 54 -0.90 3.69 1.45
N ARG A 55 0.12 4.45 1.08
CA ARG A 55 -0.05 5.69 0.33
C ARG A 55 0.48 5.56 -1.08
N CYS A 56 -0.33 6.01 -2.05
CA CYS A 56 0.07 6.04 -3.44
C CYS A 56 1.28 6.98 -3.62
N PRO A 57 2.38 6.53 -4.22
CA PRO A 57 3.57 7.37 -4.37
C PRO A 57 3.36 8.58 -5.27
N HIS A 58 2.34 8.56 -6.14
CA HIS A 58 2.05 9.67 -7.03
C HIS A 58 1.67 10.95 -6.26
N ALA A 59 0.73 10.87 -5.32
CA ALA A 59 0.21 12.04 -4.61
C ALA A 59 0.23 11.90 -3.10
N GLY A 60 0.71 10.77 -2.56
CA GLY A 60 0.74 10.52 -1.13
C GLY A 60 -0.63 10.30 -0.49
N LEU A 61 -1.65 10.01 -1.30
CA LEU A 61 -3.01 9.76 -0.83
C LEU A 61 -3.20 8.32 -0.40
N SER A 62 -4.04 8.10 0.60
CA SER A 62 -4.33 6.76 1.12
C SER A 62 -4.97 5.87 0.07
N MET A 63 -4.46 4.66 -0.06
CA MET A 63 -5.05 3.62 -0.91
C MET A 63 -6.06 2.75 -0.17
N LEU A 64 -6.34 3.03 1.09
CA LEU A 64 -7.36 2.30 1.84
C LEU A 64 -8.73 2.43 1.15
N GLY A 65 -9.37 1.29 0.88
CA GLY A 65 -10.63 1.24 0.13
C GLY A 65 -10.44 1.13 -1.38
N SER A 66 -9.22 1.04 -1.87
CA SER A 66 -8.94 0.85 -3.29
C SER A 66 -9.40 -0.52 -3.79
N GLN A 67 -9.90 -0.58 -5.00
CA GLN A 67 -10.28 -1.85 -5.62
C GLN A 67 -9.06 -2.70 -5.91
N MET A 68 -9.22 -4.00 -5.75
CA MET A 68 -8.19 -4.99 -6.03
C MET A 68 -8.72 -6.03 -7.00
N ASN A 69 -7.87 -6.46 -7.92
CA ASN A 69 -8.17 -7.54 -8.87
C ASN A 69 -7.24 -8.72 -8.58
N SER A 70 -7.79 -9.78 -7.99
CA SER A 70 -7.01 -10.96 -7.60
C SER A 70 -6.58 -11.83 -8.78
N GLU A 71 -7.25 -11.75 -9.90
CA GLU A 71 -6.84 -12.49 -11.10
C GLU A 71 -5.59 -11.92 -11.74
N LYS A 72 -5.43 -10.60 -11.67
CA LYS A 72 -4.29 -9.88 -12.24
C LYS A 72 -3.27 -9.44 -11.17
N ASP A 73 -3.56 -9.68 -9.90
CA ASP A 73 -2.72 -9.26 -8.76
C ASP A 73 -2.50 -7.74 -8.70
N LEU A 74 -3.54 -6.97 -8.98
CA LEU A 74 -3.47 -5.51 -9.06
C LEU A 74 -4.29 -4.82 -7.97
N ILE A 75 -3.76 -3.70 -7.49
CA ILE A 75 -4.49 -2.71 -6.70
C ILE A 75 -4.59 -1.41 -7.49
N PHE A 76 -5.78 -0.83 -7.53
CA PHE A 76 -6.05 0.41 -8.27
C PHE A 76 -6.21 1.57 -7.30
N CYS A 77 -5.35 2.57 -7.42
CA CYS A 77 -5.48 3.79 -6.62
C CYS A 77 -6.78 4.50 -6.99
N LYS A 78 -7.66 4.68 -6.02
CA LYS A 78 -8.99 5.26 -6.24
C LYS A 78 -8.97 6.73 -6.67
N TRP A 79 -7.84 7.40 -6.52
CA TRP A 79 -7.74 8.85 -6.80
C TRP A 79 -7.40 9.16 -8.26
N HIS A 80 -6.46 8.39 -8.87
CA HIS A 80 -5.97 8.71 -10.20
C HIS A 80 -5.85 7.48 -11.12
N ASN A 81 -6.47 6.36 -10.74
CA ASN A 81 -6.46 5.10 -11.49
C ASN A 81 -5.06 4.53 -11.76
N THR A 82 -4.07 4.95 -11.00
CA THR A 82 -2.76 4.30 -11.01
C THR A 82 -2.91 2.87 -10.46
N SER A 83 -2.31 1.91 -11.11
CA SER A 83 -2.37 0.52 -10.65
C SER A 83 -0.98 -0.06 -10.42
N PHE A 84 -0.91 -0.92 -9.40
CA PHE A 84 0.33 -1.57 -8.98
C PHE A 84 0.07 -3.06 -8.79
N CYS A 85 1.10 -3.87 -9.09
CA CYS A 85 1.08 -5.26 -8.72
C CYS A 85 1.33 -5.39 -7.21
N TYR A 86 0.40 -5.97 -6.47
CA TYR A 86 0.56 -6.09 -5.02
C TYR A 86 1.48 -7.24 -4.59
N LYS A 87 1.98 -8.04 -5.54
CA LYS A 87 2.96 -9.09 -5.26
C LYS A 87 4.39 -8.58 -5.26
N ASP A 88 4.73 -7.69 -6.18
CA ASP A 88 6.10 -7.19 -6.36
C ASP A 88 6.22 -5.66 -6.25
N GLY A 89 5.10 -4.95 -6.18
CA GLY A 89 5.05 -3.49 -6.08
C GLY A 89 5.25 -2.74 -7.37
N LYS A 90 5.46 -3.43 -8.48
CA LYS A 90 5.71 -2.77 -9.77
C LYS A 90 4.49 -2.02 -10.28
N VAL A 91 4.75 -0.91 -10.96
CA VAL A 91 3.71 -0.12 -11.62
C VAL A 91 3.15 -0.92 -12.80
N ASP A 92 1.84 -1.13 -12.82
CA ASP A 92 1.13 -1.69 -13.96
C ASP A 92 0.71 -0.56 -14.91
N LYS A 93 0.03 0.44 -14.37
CA LYS A 93 -0.42 1.61 -15.12
C LYS A 93 -0.19 2.86 -14.28
N TRP A 94 0.57 3.78 -14.81
CA TRP A 94 0.76 5.08 -14.16
C TRP A 94 -0.44 5.99 -14.46
N VAL A 95 -0.43 7.18 -13.88
CA VAL A 95 -1.54 8.13 -13.99
C VAL A 95 -1.97 8.31 -15.45
N ASP A 96 -3.25 8.04 -15.70
CA ASP A 96 -3.88 8.26 -17.00
C ASP A 96 -4.87 9.41 -16.88
N VAL A 97 -4.48 10.56 -17.39
CA VAL A 97 -5.32 11.75 -17.42
C VAL A 97 -5.85 11.91 -18.83
N PRO A 98 -7.16 12.09 -19.03
CA PRO A 98 -7.72 12.34 -20.37
C PRO A 98 -7.03 13.53 -21.05
N PRO A 99 -6.87 13.50 -22.40
CA PRO A 99 -6.13 14.55 -23.13
C PRO A 99 -6.61 15.97 -22.83
N TYR A 100 -7.90 16.19 -22.65
CA TYR A 100 -8.45 17.51 -22.34
C TYR A 100 -8.04 18.00 -20.94
N GLN A 101 -7.88 17.08 -19.98
CA GLN A 101 -7.42 17.41 -18.63
C GLN A 101 -5.91 17.64 -18.57
N LYS A 102 -5.14 17.01 -19.46
CA LYS A 102 -3.68 17.20 -19.50
C LYS A 102 -3.31 18.67 -19.74
N LYS A 103 -4.02 19.36 -20.60
CA LYS A 103 -3.79 20.79 -20.88
C LYS A 103 -4.08 21.66 -19.67
N LEU A 104 -5.20 21.37 -18.97
CA LEU A 104 -5.57 22.08 -17.75
C LEU A 104 -4.56 21.83 -16.62
N VAL A 105 -4.14 20.60 -16.44
CA VAL A 105 -3.16 20.22 -15.41
C VAL A 105 -1.83 20.92 -15.68
N LYS A 106 -1.36 20.94 -16.92
CA LYS A 106 -0.13 21.65 -17.31
C LYS A 106 -0.24 23.15 -17.06
N PHE A 107 -1.38 23.75 -17.37
CA PHE A 107 -1.64 25.16 -17.10
C PHE A 107 -1.54 25.49 -15.62
N PHE A 108 -2.25 24.74 -14.76
CA PHE A 108 -2.21 24.94 -13.31
C PHE A 108 -0.85 24.61 -12.70
N ALA A 109 -0.10 23.70 -13.29
CA ALA A 109 1.26 23.36 -12.84
C ALA A 109 2.24 24.54 -12.92
N LEU A 110 1.97 25.53 -13.79
CA LEU A 110 2.76 26.75 -13.86
C LEU A 110 2.65 27.60 -12.58
N PHE A 111 1.57 27.46 -11.84
CA PHE A 111 1.29 28.24 -10.65
C PHE A 111 1.44 27.47 -9.33
N SER A 112 1.66 26.16 -9.40
CA SER A 112 1.80 25.32 -8.22
C SER A 112 3.01 24.40 -8.34
N LYS A 113 3.99 24.59 -7.44
CA LYS A 113 5.18 23.73 -7.38
C LYS A 113 4.81 22.27 -7.08
N LYS A 114 3.83 22.07 -6.19
CA LYS A 114 3.38 20.73 -5.80
C LYS A 114 2.74 20.00 -6.99
N LEU A 115 1.90 20.68 -7.76
CA LEU A 115 1.28 20.09 -8.94
C LEU A 115 2.30 19.79 -10.03
N LYS A 116 3.29 20.69 -10.23
CA LYS A 116 4.39 20.48 -11.15
C LYS A 116 5.20 19.24 -10.79
N GLN A 117 5.52 19.07 -9.51
CA GLN A 117 6.23 17.88 -9.03
C GLN A 117 5.44 16.60 -9.29
N MET A 118 4.12 16.61 -9.10
CA MET A 118 3.26 15.47 -9.38
C MET A 118 3.22 15.10 -10.85
N VAL A 119 3.17 16.10 -11.72
CA VAL A 119 3.14 15.91 -13.20
C VAL A 119 4.46 15.36 -13.73
N GLU A 120 5.58 15.84 -13.18
CA GLU A 120 6.93 15.47 -13.62
C GLU A 120 7.47 14.22 -12.90
N MET A 121 6.72 13.68 -11.94
CA MET A 121 7.16 12.54 -11.16
C MET A 121 7.30 11.28 -12.01
N PRO A 122 8.46 10.60 -11.98
CA PRO A 122 8.62 9.33 -12.69
C PRO A 122 7.76 8.25 -12.07
N GLU A 123 7.47 7.20 -12.83
CA GLU A 123 6.79 6.02 -12.33
C GLU A 123 7.53 5.47 -11.13
N THR A 124 6.84 5.37 -10.00
CA THR A 124 7.42 4.94 -8.74
C THR A 124 6.66 3.71 -8.22
N PRO A 125 7.34 2.59 -7.98
CA PRO A 125 6.70 1.40 -7.42
C PRO A 125 6.30 1.62 -5.97
N ILE A 126 5.44 0.75 -5.45
CA ILE A 126 5.10 0.72 -4.03
C ILE A 126 5.94 -0.33 -3.31
N ASP A 127 6.19 -0.08 -2.02
CA ASP A 127 6.87 -1.05 -1.17
C ASP A 127 5.91 -2.19 -0.83
N ILE A 128 6.42 -3.41 -0.86
CA ILE A 128 5.70 -4.62 -0.50
C ILE A 128 6.37 -5.22 0.74
N PHE A 129 5.56 -5.66 1.67
CA PHE A 129 6.02 -6.24 2.93
C PHE A 129 5.61 -7.70 3.02
N ARG A 130 6.41 -8.49 3.75
CA ARG A 130 6.11 -9.89 3.98
C ARG A 130 5.00 -10.05 4.99
N THR A 131 4.18 -11.07 4.84
CA THR A 131 3.14 -11.44 5.79
C THR A 131 3.21 -12.92 6.11
N GLN A 132 2.81 -13.26 7.33
CA GLN A 132 2.55 -14.64 7.71
C GLN A 132 1.45 -14.69 8.76
N VAL A 133 0.78 -15.81 8.84
CA VAL A 133 -0.24 -16.06 9.86
C VAL A 133 0.28 -17.12 10.82
N ILE A 134 0.33 -16.79 12.10
CA ILE A 134 0.76 -17.69 13.16
C ILE A 134 -0.34 -17.67 14.23
N GLU A 135 -0.96 -18.82 14.52
CA GLU A 135 -1.99 -18.94 15.54
C GLU A 135 -3.09 -17.89 15.42
N GLU A 136 -3.65 -17.74 14.23
CA GLU A 136 -4.71 -16.77 13.90
C GLU A 136 -4.31 -15.29 13.99
N ASN A 137 -3.03 -15.01 14.17
CA ASN A 137 -2.51 -13.64 14.15
C ASN A 137 -1.79 -13.34 12.83
N VAL A 138 -2.02 -12.15 12.31
CA VAL A 138 -1.34 -11.65 11.12
C VAL A 138 -0.07 -10.93 11.54
N TRP A 139 1.05 -11.35 10.97
CA TRP A 139 2.37 -10.77 11.22
C TRP A 139 2.91 -10.12 9.96
N VAL A 140 3.52 -8.97 10.12
CA VAL A 140 4.20 -8.25 9.04
C VAL A 140 5.69 -8.28 9.29
N GLY A 141 6.45 -8.64 8.25
CA GLY A 141 7.90 -8.66 8.27
C GLY A 141 8.49 -7.43 7.59
N ILE A 142 9.37 -6.75 8.31
CA ILE A 142 10.08 -5.56 7.83
C ILE A 142 11.57 -5.85 7.83
N GLU A 143 12.24 -5.56 6.72
CA GLU A 143 13.68 -5.65 6.67
C GLU A 143 14.30 -4.54 7.53
N VAL A 144 15.16 -4.93 8.45
CA VAL A 144 15.90 -4.00 9.29
C VAL A 144 17.36 -3.98 8.86
N ALA A 145 17.90 -2.78 8.74
CA ALA A 145 19.32 -2.62 8.42
C ALA A 145 20.19 -3.09 9.57
N ASN A 146 21.22 -3.87 9.24
CA ASN A 146 22.24 -4.26 10.22
C ASN A 146 23.14 -3.07 10.58
#